data_d3c2811013e8c69a68fb578652f84fac
#
_entry.id   d3c2811013e8c69a68fb578652f84fac
#
_cell.length_a   1.000
_cell.length_b   1.000
_cell.length_c   1.000
_cell.angle_alpha   90.00
_cell.angle_beta   90.00
_cell.angle_gamma   90.00
#
_symmetry.space_group_name_H-M   'P 1'
#
loop_
_entity.id
_entity.type
_entity.pdbx_description
1 polymer ?
#
loop_
_entity_poly.entity_id
_entity_poly.type
_entity_poly.pdbx_seq_one_letter_code
_entity_poly.pdbx_strand_id
1 'polypeptide(L)'
;MEKFLNGKGRKIIGWDEILEGGLSKTATVMSWRGSAGGIEAAKSGNHVIMAPNTHCYLDYYPTRDLENEPRGIGGFLPIEMVYALDPYEGLNAHEREYILGVQGNLWTEFIAELDHAEYMLLPRLAAIAEVGWSYDRKDYPDFYRRMASLRKQYDINGYDYGKHMFAADSAATAPAGR
;
A
#
# COMPACT_ATOMS: atom_id res chain seq x y z
N MET A 1 27.46 -0.67 -8.89
CA MET A 1 26.46 0.27 -9.48
C MET A 1 26.42 1.60 -8.73
N GLU A 2 26.25 1.65 -7.41
CA GLU A 2 26.08 2.86 -6.62
C GLU A 2 27.19 3.91 -6.81
N LYS A 3 28.49 3.50 -6.69
CA LYS A 3 29.63 4.41 -6.91
C LYS A 3 29.59 5.10 -8.28
N PHE A 4 29.16 4.39 -9.32
CA PHE A 4 29.00 4.95 -10.66
C PHE A 4 27.90 6.00 -10.70
N LEU A 5 26.74 5.72 -10.11
CA LEU A 5 25.61 6.65 -10.08
C LEU A 5 25.90 7.87 -9.22
N ASN A 6 26.53 7.69 -8.05
CA ASN A 6 26.94 8.80 -7.20
C ASN A 6 27.96 9.71 -7.92
N GLY A 7 28.89 9.13 -8.70
CA GLY A 7 29.83 9.89 -9.55
C GLY A 7 29.15 10.69 -10.68
N LYS A 8 27.88 10.38 -10.99
CA LYS A 8 26.98 11.12 -11.90
C LYS A 8 26.01 12.05 -11.18
N GLY A 9 26.18 12.26 -9.88
CA GLY A 9 25.29 13.10 -9.06
C GLY A 9 23.91 12.49 -8.82
N ARG A 10 23.77 11.16 -8.94
CA ARG A 10 22.52 10.42 -8.71
C ARG A 10 22.66 9.50 -7.50
N LYS A 11 21.60 9.42 -6.70
CA LYS A 11 21.46 8.41 -5.63
C LYS A 11 20.71 7.21 -6.17
N ILE A 12 20.85 6.07 -5.51
CA ILE A 12 20.07 4.86 -5.84
C ILE A 12 18.91 4.69 -4.88
N ILE A 13 17.85 4.09 -5.40
CA ILE A 13 16.82 3.41 -4.62
C ILE A 13 16.88 1.95 -5.02
N GLY A 14 16.96 1.04 -4.06
CA GLY A 14 16.95 -0.40 -4.30
C GLY A 14 15.96 -1.09 -3.41
N TRP A 15 15.43 -2.21 -3.91
CA TRP A 15 14.65 -3.10 -3.08
C TRP A 15 15.49 -3.60 -1.91
N ASP A 16 14.85 -4.09 -0.84
CA ASP A 16 15.54 -4.39 0.43
C ASP A 16 16.57 -5.52 0.36
N GLU A 17 16.73 -6.22 -0.78
CA GLU A 17 17.87 -7.08 -1.07
C GLU A 17 19.22 -6.37 -1.02
N ILE A 18 19.25 -5.04 -1.23
CA ILE A 18 20.50 -4.28 -1.12
C ILE A 18 21.09 -4.27 0.30
N LEU A 19 20.29 -4.63 1.31
CA LEU A 19 20.77 -4.81 2.68
C LEU A 19 21.77 -5.96 2.81
N GLU A 20 21.63 -7.00 1.99
CA GLU A 20 22.47 -8.20 2.04
C GLU A 20 23.94 -7.95 1.64
N GLY A 21 24.17 -6.93 0.84
CA GLY A 21 25.52 -6.57 0.36
C GLY A 21 26.24 -5.50 1.18
N GLY A 22 25.63 -5.05 2.26
CA GLY A 22 26.06 -3.89 3.02
C GLY A 22 25.56 -2.59 2.39
N LEU A 23 24.96 -1.73 3.21
CA LEU A 23 24.26 -0.53 2.76
C LEU A 23 25.10 0.72 2.96
N SER A 24 25.28 1.51 1.90
CA SER A 24 25.88 2.83 2.02
C SER A 24 24.86 3.85 2.52
N LYS A 25 25.35 4.94 3.14
CA LYS A 25 24.50 6.03 3.65
C LYS A 25 23.78 6.83 2.56
N THR A 26 24.13 6.66 1.29
CA THR A 26 23.54 7.38 0.16
C THR A 26 22.43 6.61 -0.53
N ALA A 27 22.27 5.32 -0.24
CA ALA A 27 21.22 4.48 -0.79
C ALA A 27 19.89 4.65 -0.02
N THR A 28 18.79 4.67 -0.75
CA THR A 28 17.43 4.57 -0.21
C THR A 28 16.95 3.13 -0.35
N VAL A 29 16.31 2.59 0.68
CA VAL A 29 15.78 1.22 0.70
C VAL A 29 14.28 1.25 0.41
N MET A 30 13.84 0.42 -0.52
CA MET A 30 12.43 0.12 -0.74
C MET A 30 12.11 -1.22 -0.09
N SER A 31 11.42 -1.19 1.07
CA SER A 31 11.14 -2.37 1.88
C SER A 31 9.88 -3.08 1.38
N TRP A 32 10.03 -4.28 0.80
CA TRP A 32 8.92 -5.04 0.24
C TRP A 32 8.69 -6.40 0.93
N ARG A 33 9.73 -7.05 1.42
CA ARG A 33 9.67 -8.34 2.15
C ARG A 33 9.15 -8.16 3.59
N GLY A 34 8.05 -7.41 3.76
CA GLY A 34 7.57 -6.92 5.04
C GLY A 34 8.23 -5.60 5.43
N SER A 35 8.04 -5.17 6.68
CA SER A 35 8.54 -3.88 7.19
C SER A 35 9.94 -3.96 7.81
N ALA A 36 10.42 -5.16 8.15
CA ALA A 36 11.65 -5.34 8.94
C ALA A 36 12.89 -4.72 8.29
N GLY A 37 13.08 -4.92 6.98
CA GLY A 37 14.22 -4.34 6.26
C GLY A 37 14.20 -2.81 6.24
N GLY A 38 13.01 -2.22 6.09
CA GLY A 38 12.85 -0.77 6.17
C GLY A 38 13.14 -0.22 7.57
N ILE A 39 12.67 -0.89 8.61
CA ILE A 39 12.95 -0.54 10.02
C ILE A 39 14.46 -0.59 10.28
N GLU A 40 15.15 -1.65 9.85
CA GLU A 40 16.60 -1.78 9.98
C GLU A 40 17.34 -0.64 9.25
N ALA A 41 16.95 -0.34 8.02
CA ALA A 41 17.53 0.75 7.23
C ALA A 41 17.31 2.11 7.89
N ALA A 42 16.11 2.42 8.38
CA ALA A 42 15.81 3.67 9.07
C ALA A 42 16.66 3.83 10.35
N LYS A 43 16.75 2.79 11.17
CA LYS A 43 17.65 2.75 12.36
C LYS A 43 19.11 2.95 11.99
N SER A 44 19.52 2.52 10.81
CA SER A 44 20.86 2.73 10.27
C SER A 44 21.05 4.11 9.64
N GLY A 45 20.03 4.98 9.63
CA GLY A 45 20.07 6.33 9.07
C GLY A 45 20.01 6.37 7.53
N ASN A 46 19.40 5.38 6.91
CA ASN A 46 19.11 5.39 5.48
C ASN A 46 17.64 5.75 5.23
N HIS A 47 17.39 6.52 4.18
CA HIS A 47 16.02 6.78 3.76
C HIS A 47 15.32 5.49 3.29
N VAL A 48 14.01 5.43 3.53
CA VAL A 48 13.19 4.26 3.27
C VAL A 48 11.88 4.65 2.60
N ILE A 49 11.45 3.84 1.64
CA ILE A 49 10.08 3.79 1.13
C ILE A 49 9.47 2.48 1.62
N MET A 50 8.38 2.57 2.37
CA MET A 50 7.67 1.40 2.87
C MET A 50 6.70 0.87 1.81
N ALA A 51 6.96 -0.34 1.33
CA ALA A 51 6.14 -1.03 0.34
C ALA A 51 5.92 -2.52 0.73
N PRO A 52 5.65 -2.84 2.02
CA PRO A 52 5.57 -4.23 2.46
C PRO A 52 4.46 -4.97 1.70
N ASN A 53 4.80 -6.14 1.16
CA ASN A 53 3.85 -6.96 0.39
C ASN A 53 2.62 -7.38 1.19
N THR A 54 2.72 -7.41 2.50
CA THR A 54 1.60 -7.69 3.42
C THR A 54 0.53 -6.58 3.45
N HIS A 55 0.84 -5.37 2.96
CA HIS A 55 -0.05 -4.20 3.05
C HIS A 55 -0.11 -3.36 1.77
N CYS A 56 0.84 -3.51 0.86
CA CYS A 56 1.04 -2.58 -0.26
C CYS A 56 0.96 -3.23 -1.65
N TYR A 57 0.83 -4.57 -1.74
CA TYR A 57 0.78 -5.26 -3.02
C TYR A 57 -0.66 -5.38 -3.50
N LEU A 58 -1.08 -4.40 -4.30
CA LEU A 58 -2.46 -4.29 -4.79
C LEU A 58 -2.80 -5.26 -5.92
N ASP A 59 -1.83 -6.03 -6.39
CA ASP A 59 -1.99 -7.18 -7.27
C ASP A 59 -2.43 -8.46 -6.52
N TYR A 60 -2.43 -8.45 -5.18
CA TYR A 60 -3.02 -9.52 -4.37
C TYR A 60 -4.54 -9.42 -4.36
N TYR A 61 -5.21 -10.56 -4.26
CA TYR A 61 -6.68 -10.63 -4.26
C TYR A 61 -7.30 -9.80 -3.14
N PRO A 62 -8.27 -8.94 -3.45
CA PRO A 62 -8.98 -8.16 -2.43
C PRO A 62 -9.96 -9.00 -1.62
N THR A 63 -10.41 -10.15 -2.14
CA THR A 63 -11.32 -11.07 -1.46
C THR A 63 -10.77 -12.50 -1.40
N ARG A 64 -11.46 -13.39 -0.68
CA ARG A 64 -11.19 -14.82 -0.65
C ARG A 64 -12.10 -15.62 -1.58
N ASP A 65 -13.02 -14.95 -2.27
CA ASP A 65 -13.93 -15.55 -3.23
C ASP A 65 -13.27 -15.65 -4.61
N LEU A 66 -12.31 -16.56 -4.71
CA LEU A 66 -11.47 -16.70 -5.90
C LEU A 66 -12.23 -17.15 -7.16
N GLU A 67 -13.45 -17.66 -7.00
CA GLU A 67 -14.32 -18.04 -8.13
C GLU A 67 -14.86 -16.82 -8.88
N ASN A 68 -15.03 -15.70 -8.17
CA ASN A 68 -15.53 -14.44 -8.70
C ASN A 68 -14.45 -13.36 -8.87
N GLU A 69 -13.20 -13.67 -8.52
CA GLU A 69 -12.09 -12.75 -8.75
C GLU A 69 -11.49 -12.93 -10.16
N PRO A 70 -11.06 -11.84 -10.82
CA PRO A 70 -10.25 -11.98 -12.02
C PRO A 70 -8.95 -12.69 -11.69
N ARG A 71 -8.36 -13.37 -12.68
CA ARG A 71 -7.09 -14.10 -12.48
C ARG A 71 -6.01 -13.16 -11.95
N GLY A 72 -5.36 -13.54 -10.86
CA GLY A 72 -4.26 -12.80 -10.23
C GLY A 72 -3.08 -13.68 -9.86
N ILE A 73 -2.04 -13.09 -9.27
CA ILE A 73 -0.82 -13.78 -8.84
C ILE A 73 -1.02 -14.64 -7.58
N GLY A 74 -2.09 -14.40 -6.84
CA GLY A 74 -2.32 -15.01 -5.53
C GLY A 74 -2.26 -13.95 -4.41
N GLY A 75 -2.04 -14.41 -3.17
CA GLY A 75 -2.05 -13.53 -2.00
C GLY A 75 -3.48 -13.09 -1.62
N PHE A 76 -3.58 -12.39 -0.50
CA PHE A 76 -4.86 -11.82 -0.04
C PHE A 76 -4.57 -10.51 0.69
N LEU A 77 -5.16 -9.42 0.22
CA LEU A 77 -4.96 -8.10 0.78
C LEU A 77 -6.26 -7.27 0.70
N PRO A 78 -7.17 -7.41 1.68
CA PRO A 78 -8.36 -6.59 1.78
C PRO A 78 -8.00 -5.15 2.22
N ILE A 79 -8.93 -4.22 2.02
CA ILE A 79 -8.70 -2.79 2.29
C ILE A 79 -8.35 -2.49 3.76
N GLU A 80 -8.89 -3.27 4.68
CA GLU A 80 -8.61 -3.16 6.13
C GLU A 80 -7.13 -3.43 6.42
N MET A 81 -6.55 -4.44 5.77
CA MET A 81 -5.13 -4.75 5.91
C MET A 81 -4.26 -3.65 5.30
N VAL A 82 -4.65 -3.10 4.15
CA VAL A 82 -3.95 -1.95 3.56
C VAL A 82 -3.94 -0.77 4.53
N TYR A 83 -5.09 -0.44 5.09
CA TYR A 83 -5.24 0.68 6.02
C TYR A 83 -4.54 0.46 7.36
N ALA A 84 -4.37 -0.79 7.79
CA ALA A 84 -3.71 -1.15 9.03
C ALA A 84 -2.19 -0.89 9.01
N LEU A 85 -1.58 -0.66 7.85
CA LEU A 85 -0.14 -0.40 7.75
C LEU A 85 0.30 0.69 8.74
N ASP A 86 1.29 0.34 9.56
CA ASP A 86 2.10 1.27 10.34
C ASP A 86 3.49 1.38 9.74
N PRO A 87 3.78 2.45 8.96
CA PRO A 87 5.09 2.62 8.34
C PRO A 87 6.19 3.00 9.35
N TYR A 88 5.83 3.27 10.61
CA TYR A 88 6.73 3.73 11.68
C TYR A 88 6.89 2.72 12.82
N GLU A 89 6.36 1.51 12.66
CA GLU A 89 6.39 0.47 13.70
C GLU A 89 7.80 0.30 14.29
N GLY A 90 7.91 0.40 15.62
CA GLY A 90 9.18 0.22 16.32
C GLY A 90 10.27 1.26 16.08
N LEU A 91 9.92 2.40 15.47
CA LEU A 91 10.81 3.54 15.23
C LEU A 91 10.55 4.66 16.23
N ASN A 92 11.63 5.24 16.78
CA ASN A 92 11.56 6.48 17.56
C ASN A 92 11.39 7.72 16.66
N ALA A 93 11.17 8.89 17.26
CA ALA A 93 10.87 10.12 16.51
C ALA A 93 11.97 10.51 15.50
N HIS A 94 13.24 10.31 15.85
CA HIS A 94 14.36 10.60 14.94
C HIS A 94 14.44 9.59 13.78
N GLU A 95 14.23 8.32 14.08
CA GLU A 95 14.28 7.26 13.06
C GLU A 95 13.12 7.38 12.05
N ARG A 96 11.96 7.90 12.47
CA ARG A 96 10.81 8.18 11.59
C ARG A 96 11.13 9.20 10.49
N GLU A 97 12.05 10.12 10.73
CA GLU A 97 12.47 11.12 9.74
C GLU A 97 13.09 10.49 8.48
N TYR A 98 13.58 9.26 8.58
CA TYR A 98 14.12 8.51 7.45
C TYR A 98 13.05 7.85 6.58
N ILE A 99 11.80 7.75 7.04
CA ILE A 99 10.71 7.20 6.25
C ILE A 99 10.19 8.28 5.30
N LEU A 100 10.46 8.12 4.02
CA LEU A 100 10.02 9.06 2.97
C LEU A 100 8.52 8.94 2.68
N GLY A 101 7.94 7.77 2.94
CA GLY A 101 6.54 7.49 2.72
C GLY A 101 6.26 6.03 2.41
N VAL A 102 5.08 5.79 1.86
CA VAL A 102 4.57 4.46 1.50
C VAL A 102 4.35 4.37 -0.01
N GLN A 103 4.41 3.15 -0.57
CA GLN A 103 4.14 2.89 -1.98
C GLN A 103 3.23 1.68 -2.12
N GLY A 104 2.12 1.85 -2.86
CA GLY A 104 1.31 0.75 -3.35
C GLY A 104 1.89 0.20 -4.65
N ASN A 105 2.03 -1.11 -4.77
CA ASN A 105 2.53 -1.79 -5.95
C ASN A 105 1.37 -2.50 -6.67
N LEU A 106 1.35 -2.42 -7.99
CA LEU A 106 0.48 -3.20 -8.86
C LEU A 106 1.35 -3.86 -9.92
N TRP A 107 1.70 -5.12 -9.68
CA TRP A 107 2.43 -5.93 -10.65
C TRP A 107 1.47 -6.51 -11.66
N THR A 108 1.81 -6.45 -12.95
CA THR A 108 0.84 -6.66 -14.03
C THR A 108 1.01 -7.97 -14.79
N GLU A 109 1.66 -8.97 -14.21
CA GLU A 109 1.87 -10.29 -14.84
C GLU A 109 0.55 -10.96 -15.24
N PHE A 110 -0.52 -10.68 -14.50
CA PHE A 110 -1.87 -11.22 -14.75
C PHE A 110 -2.90 -10.14 -15.09
N ILE A 111 -2.48 -8.87 -15.23
CA ILE A 111 -3.36 -7.73 -15.46
C ILE A 111 -3.13 -7.22 -16.88
N ALA A 112 -3.99 -7.60 -17.82
CA ALA A 112 -3.85 -7.26 -19.22
C ALA A 112 -4.68 -6.02 -19.63
N GLU A 113 -5.76 -5.74 -18.90
CA GLU A 113 -6.75 -4.71 -19.25
C GLU A 113 -6.82 -3.63 -18.17
N LEU A 114 -7.22 -2.42 -18.59
CA LEU A 114 -7.32 -1.28 -17.69
C LEU A 114 -8.38 -1.50 -16.60
N ASP A 115 -9.53 -2.03 -16.96
CA ASP A 115 -10.65 -2.30 -16.03
C ASP A 115 -10.19 -3.23 -14.90
N HIS A 116 -9.37 -4.24 -15.21
CA HIS A 116 -8.77 -5.12 -14.21
C HIS A 116 -7.80 -4.35 -13.31
N ALA A 117 -6.97 -3.46 -13.85
CA ALA A 117 -6.06 -2.63 -13.07
C ALA A 117 -6.84 -1.69 -12.12
N GLU A 118 -7.89 -1.05 -12.60
CA GLU A 118 -8.77 -0.19 -11.80
C GLU A 118 -9.44 -0.97 -10.67
N TYR A 119 -10.00 -2.14 -10.97
CA TYR A 119 -10.59 -3.04 -9.97
C TYR A 119 -9.60 -3.40 -8.85
N MET A 120 -8.37 -3.76 -9.22
CA MET A 120 -7.34 -4.14 -8.26
C MET A 120 -6.85 -2.94 -7.43
N LEU A 121 -6.79 -1.75 -8.01
CA LEU A 121 -6.34 -0.53 -7.33
C LEU A 121 -7.43 0.07 -6.43
N LEU A 122 -8.65 0.18 -6.94
CA LEU A 122 -9.71 0.99 -6.32
C LEU A 122 -10.67 0.14 -5.48
N PRO A 123 -10.98 0.55 -4.26
CA PRO A 123 -10.56 1.77 -3.55
C PRO A 123 -9.30 1.59 -2.67
N ARG A 124 -8.59 0.47 -2.71
CA ARG A 124 -7.43 0.18 -1.82
C ARG A 124 -6.32 1.23 -1.92
N LEU A 125 -6.14 1.84 -3.09
CA LEU A 125 -5.18 2.93 -3.28
C LEU A 125 -5.52 4.16 -2.42
N ALA A 126 -6.81 4.41 -2.14
CA ALA A 126 -7.21 5.48 -1.24
C ALA A 126 -6.76 5.21 0.21
N ALA A 127 -6.74 3.94 0.64
CA ALA A 127 -6.20 3.55 1.94
C ALA A 127 -4.68 3.79 2.01
N ILE A 128 -3.92 3.44 0.96
CA ILE A 128 -2.48 3.77 0.85
C ILE A 128 -2.27 5.30 0.96
N ALA A 129 -3.08 6.08 0.24
CA ALA A 129 -2.97 7.53 0.28
C ALA A 129 -3.23 8.08 1.69
N GLU A 130 -4.24 7.60 2.41
CA GLU A 130 -4.50 8.05 3.77
C GLU A 130 -3.38 7.67 4.74
N VAL A 131 -2.85 6.47 4.64
CA VAL A 131 -1.67 6.05 5.42
C VAL A 131 -0.48 6.96 5.15
N GLY A 132 -0.23 7.33 3.89
CA GLY A 132 0.92 8.18 3.54
C GLY A 132 0.76 9.64 3.92
N TRP A 133 -0.44 10.20 3.82
CA TRP A 133 -0.68 11.65 3.98
C TRP A 133 -1.30 12.05 5.33
N SER A 134 -1.93 11.11 6.02
CA SER A 134 -2.74 11.41 7.21
C SER A 134 -2.52 10.41 8.36
N TYR A 135 -1.35 9.76 8.42
CA TYR A 135 -1.05 8.69 9.38
C TYR A 135 -1.46 9.02 10.81
N ASP A 136 -1.07 10.19 11.32
CA ASP A 136 -1.35 10.60 12.71
C ASP A 136 -2.85 10.89 12.99
N ARG A 137 -3.67 10.90 11.94
CA ARG A 137 -5.12 11.16 12.00
C ARG A 137 -5.93 9.99 11.45
N LYS A 138 -5.30 8.83 11.31
CA LYS A 138 -5.97 7.62 10.81
C LYS A 138 -7.13 7.25 11.73
N ASP A 139 -8.30 7.09 11.12
CA ASP A 139 -9.52 6.60 11.74
C ASP A 139 -10.28 5.78 10.70
N TYR A 140 -10.26 4.45 10.83
CA TYR A 140 -10.84 3.57 9.81
C TYR A 140 -12.35 3.76 9.64
N PRO A 141 -13.17 3.87 10.71
CA PRO A 141 -14.59 4.20 10.58
C PRO A 141 -14.86 5.51 9.83
N ASP A 142 -14.10 6.58 10.11
CA ASP A 142 -14.23 7.84 9.37
C ASP A 142 -13.77 7.71 7.92
N PHE A 143 -12.65 7.05 7.67
CA PHE A 143 -12.17 6.75 6.32
C PHE A 143 -13.24 6.01 5.52
N TYR A 144 -13.81 4.93 6.09
CA TYR A 144 -14.84 4.15 5.45
C TYR A 144 -16.07 4.98 5.11
N ARG A 145 -16.53 5.83 6.04
CA ARG A 145 -17.64 6.77 5.80
C ARG A 145 -17.36 7.73 4.64
N ARG A 146 -16.13 8.24 4.55
CA ARG A 146 -15.70 9.16 3.46
C ARG A 146 -15.59 8.45 2.11
N MET A 147 -15.37 7.15 2.08
CA MET A 147 -15.34 6.36 0.85
C MET A 147 -16.64 6.44 0.05
N ALA A 148 -17.78 6.73 0.67
CA ALA A 148 -19.05 6.96 -0.04
C ALA A 148 -18.94 8.10 -1.08
N SER A 149 -18.13 9.11 -0.82
CA SER A 149 -17.87 10.19 -1.77
C SER A 149 -16.95 9.75 -2.91
N LEU A 150 -15.93 8.93 -2.61
CA LEU A 150 -15.06 8.32 -3.63
C LEU A 150 -15.85 7.42 -4.57
N ARG A 151 -16.75 6.59 -4.03
CA ARG A 151 -17.64 5.74 -4.83
C ARG A 151 -18.41 6.55 -5.88
N LYS A 152 -18.99 7.70 -5.48
CA LYS A 152 -19.70 8.59 -6.42
C LYS A 152 -18.77 9.09 -7.53
N GLN A 153 -17.51 9.42 -7.20
CA GLN A 153 -16.52 9.83 -8.19
C GLN A 153 -16.18 8.70 -9.16
N TYR A 154 -16.03 7.47 -8.66
CA TYR A 154 -15.77 6.31 -9.50
C TYR A 154 -16.94 6.04 -10.46
N ASP A 155 -18.19 6.08 -9.95
CA ASP A 155 -19.40 5.90 -10.76
C ASP A 155 -19.53 6.97 -11.84
N ILE A 156 -19.29 8.26 -11.52
CA ILE A 156 -19.36 9.39 -12.48
C ILE A 156 -18.31 9.26 -13.58
N ASN A 157 -17.11 8.81 -13.25
CA ASN A 157 -16.00 8.71 -14.19
C ASN A 157 -15.99 7.36 -14.93
N GLY A 158 -16.86 6.44 -14.59
CA GLY A 158 -16.96 5.12 -15.22
C GLY A 158 -15.78 4.20 -14.90
N TYR A 159 -15.12 4.38 -13.74
CA TYR A 159 -14.05 3.49 -13.32
C TYR A 159 -14.61 2.12 -12.89
N ASP A 160 -13.87 1.08 -13.20
CA ASP A 160 -14.09 -0.21 -12.56
C ASP A 160 -13.40 -0.24 -11.19
N TYR A 161 -14.09 -0.82 -10.17
CA TYR A 161 -13.57 -0.81 -8.80
C TYR A 161 -14.19 -1.94 -7.98
N GLY A 162 -13.54 -2.33 -6.90
CA GLY A 162 -14.02 -3.37 -5.98
C GLY A 162 -15.29 -2.96 -5.23
N LYS A 163 -16.47 -3.10 -5.86
CA LYS A 163 -17.79 -2.69 -5.30
C LYS A 163 -18.10 -3.38 -3.98
N HIS A 164 -17.63 -4.60 -3.77
CA HIS A 164 -17.79 -5.36 -2.54
C HIS A 164 -17.18 -4.66 -1.32
N MET A 165 -16.16 -3.82 -1.50
CA MET A 165 -15.53 -3.06 -0.41
C MET A 165 -16.41 -1.94 0.15
N PHE A 166 -17.57 -1.67 -0.48
CA PHE A 166 -18.59 -0.72 -0.02
C PHE A 166 -19.84 -1.41 0.51
N ALA A 167 -19.87 -2.73 0.57
CA ALA A 167 -21.07 -3.50 0.89
C ALA A 167 -21.38 -3.55 2.41
N ALA A 168 -20.45 -3.18 3.30
CA ALA A 168 -20.70 -3.16 4.74
C ALA A 168 -21.79 -2.17 5.17
N ASP A 169 -22.10 -1.14 4.36
CA ASP A 169 -23.19 -0.19 4.64
C ASP A 169 -24.59 -0.83 4.55
N SER A 170 -24.74 -1.93 3.80
CA SER A 170 -26.02 -2.62 3.67
C SER A 170 -26.40 -3.48 4.91
N ALA A 171 -25.39 -3.91 5.68
CA ALA A 171 -25.63 -4.70 6.90
C ALA A 171 -25.90 -3.82 8.14
N ALA A 172 -25.39 -2.58 8.14
CA ALA A 172 -25.57 -1.65 9.25
C ALA A 172 -26.93 -0.91 9.21
N THR A 173 -27.66 -0.96 8.09
CA THR A 173 -28.97 -0.34 7.89
C THR A 173 -30.15 -1.30 7.99
N ALA A 174 -29.94 -2.58 8.31
CA ALA A 174 -31.04 -3.49 8.60
C ALA A 174 -31.69 -3.09 9.95
N PRO A 175 -32.97 -2.67 10.01
CA PRO A 175 -33.60 -2.37 11.28
C PRO A 175 -33.65 -3.67 12.10
N ALA A 176 -33.20 -3.58 13.37
CA ALA A 176 -33.37 -4.67 14.33
C ALA A 176 -34.83 -5.06 14.33
N GLY A 177 -35.13 -6.26 13.81
CA GLY A 177 -36.48 -6.81 13.78
C GLY A 177 -37.03 -6.87 15.20
N ARG A 178 -38.22 -6.39 15.34
CA ARG A 178 -39.03 -6.48 16.57
C ARG A 178 -39.41 -7.91 16.86
#